data_c792376431a6b6eacf56160144d49f1e
#
_entry.id   c792376431a6b6eacf56160144d49f1e
#
_cell.length_a   1.000
_cell.length_b   1.000
_cell.length_c   1.000
_cell.angle_alpha   90.00
_cell.angle_beta   90.00
_cell.angle_gamma   90.00
#
_symmetry.space_group_name_H-M   'P 1'
#
loop_
_entity.id
_entity.type
_entity.pdbx_description
1 polymer ?
#
loop_
_entity_poly.entity_id
_entity_poly.type
_entity_poly.pdbx_seq_one_letter_code
_entity_poly.pdbx_strand_id
1 'polypeptide(L)'
;MIERSSQTPAAGVSHVDALPPGTRLAEFEILGLLGVGGFGMVYKAFDHSLHRAVAIKEYMPTALAGRVHGQSLGVRSSSDQQTFQAGLASFVGEARLLAQFDHPSLVKVFRFWEANNTAYMVMPLYSGITFKQARAQMRTPPPEAWLRKVLWSVLGALRVLHYGKTLHRDISPDNIFLQDYGPPVLLDLGAARHAINDQGRQHTAVLKVNYAPIEQYSE
;
A
#
# COMPACT_ATOMS: atom_id res chain seq x y z
N MET A 1 38.44 -16.85 -11.11
CA MET A 1 37.75 -16.05 -12.14
C MET A 1 36.29 -16.39 -12.01
N ILE A 2 35.52 -15.60 -11.25
CA ILE A 2 34.10 -15.83 -10.97
C ILE A 2 33.35 -14.86 -11.85
N GLU A 3 32.65 -15.38 -12.88
CA GLU A 3 31.77 -14.63 -13.75
C GLU A 3 30.64 -14.00 -12.93
N ARG A 4 30.57 -12.68 -12.93
CA ARG A 4 29.41 -11.94 -12.45
C ARG A 4 28.29 -12.11 -13.48
N SER A 5 27.33 -12.96 -13.18
CA SER A 5 26.07 -13.00 -13.91
C SER A 5 25.41 -11.64 -13.84
N SER A 6 25.35 -10.96 -14.98
CA SER A 6 24.57 -9.75 -15.16
C SER A 6 23.06 -10.13 -15.04
N GLN A 7 22.47 -9.90 -13.88
CA GLN A 7 21.02 -9.97 -13.73
C GLN A 7 20.41 -8.85 -14.56
N THR A 8 19.74 -9.21 -15.63
CA THR A 8 18.85 -8.34 -16.39
C THR A 8 17.82 -7.77 -15.41
N PRO A 9 17.61 -6.43 -15.32
CA PRO A 9 16.59 -5.87 -14.44
C PRO A 9 15.23 -6.43 -14.88
N ALA A 10 14.48 -7.00 -13.95
CA ALA A 10 13.09 -7.40 -14.16
C ALA A 10 12.35 -6.21 -14.77
N ALA A 11 11.50 -6.45 -15.79
CA ALA A 11 10.72 -5.44 -16.44
C ALA A 11 9.98 -4.62 -15.37
N GLY A 12 10.36 -3.35 -15.22
CA GLY A 12 9.86 -2.49 -14.15
C GLY A 12 8.37 -2.24 -14.33
N VAL A 13 7.62 -2.21 -13.23
CA VAL A 13 6.24 -1.73 -13.23
C VAL A 13 6.22 -0.32 -13.80
N SER A 14 5.34 -0.05 -14.78
CA SER A 14 5.20 1.27 -15.39
C SER A 14 3.74 1.70 -15.40
N HIS A 15 3.49 3.00 -15.26
CA HIS A 15 2.17 3.60 -15.38
C HIS A 15 2.32 5.04 -15.90
N VAL A 16 1.40 5.49 -16.76
CA VAL A 16 1.46 6.81 -17.41
C VAL A 16 1.47 7.96 -16.41
N ASP A 17 0.75 7.81 -15.31
CA ASP A 17 0.65 8.81 -14.24
C ASP A 17 1.70 8.64 -13.13
N ALA A 18 2.64 7.69 -13.26
CA ALA A 18 3.67 7.50 -12.24
C ALA A 18 4.69 8.64 -12.26
N LEU A 19 5.19 8.98 -11.07
CA LEU A 19 6.32 9.91 -10.94
C LEU A 19 7.58 9.28 -11.55
N PRO A 20 8.27 9.96 -12.45
CA PRO A 20 9.49 9.42 -13.04
C PRO A 20 10.64 9.34 -12.02
N PRO A 21 11.59 8.41 -12.23
CA PRO A 21 12.82 8.38 -11.45
C PRO A 21 13.54 9.75 -11.47
N GLY A 22 14.15 10.13 -10.35
CA GLY A 22 14.78 11.44 -10.15
C GLY A 22 13.81 12.53 -9.67
N THR A 23 12.50 12.29 -9.63
CA THR A 23 11.53 13.24 -9.05
C THR A 23 11.83 13.46 -7.57
N ARG A 24 11.88 14.73 -7.15
CA ARG A 24 12.07 15.12 -5.76
C ARG A 24 10.73 15.39 -5.07
N LEU A 25 10.52 14.73 -3.93
CA LEU A 25 9.42 14.95 -3.01
C LEU A 25 10.02 15.27 -1.64
N ALA A 26 10.17 16.55 -1.32
CA ALA A 26 10.92 17.02 -0.15
C ALA A 26 12.35 16.44 -0.14
N GLU A 27 12.77 15.76 0.92
CA GLU A 27 14.09 15.11 1.03
C GLU A 27 14.19 13.77 0.28
N PHE A 28 13.08 13.27 -0.27
CA PHE A 28 13.04 11.97 -0.94
C PHE A 28 13.23 12.10 -2.46
N GLU A 29 13.95 11.16 -3.05
CA GLU A 29 14.10 11.02 -4.50
C GLU A 29 13.47 9.72 -4.96
N ILE A 30 12.54 9.80 -5.90
CA ILE A 30 11.91 8.63 -6.52
C ILE A 30 12.95 7.86 -7.33
N LEU A 31 13.10 6.58 -7.06
CA LEU A 31 13.99 5.67 -7.79
C LEU A 31 13.25 4.81 -8.80
N GLY A 32 11.94 4.59 -8.60
CA GLY A 32 11.10 3.80 -9.49
C GLY A 32 9.79 3.39 -8.87
N LEU A 33 8.88 2.89 -9.71
CA LEU A 33 7.58 2.40 -9.32
C LEU A 33 7.68 0.94 -8.83
N LEU A 34 7.14 0.63 -7.65
CA LEU A 34 7.07 -0.73 -7.09
C LEU A 34 5.73 -1.41 -7.39
N GLY A 35 4.65 -0.63 -7.40
CA GLY A 35 3.32 -1.18 -7.62
C GLY A 35 2.27 -0.11 -7.86
N VAL A 36 1.19 -0.53 -8.53
CA VAL A 36 0.00 0.28 -8.80
C VAL A 36 -1.21 -0.45 -8.26
N GLY A 37 -2.00 0.23 -7.44
CA GLY A 37 -3.29 -0.23 -6.96
C GLY A 37 -4.42 0.69 -7.43
N GLY A 38 -5.66 0.30 -7.20
CA GLY A 38 -6.82 1.12 -7.57
C GLY A 38 -6.89 2.47 -6.85
N PHE A 39 -6.22 2.60 -5.71
CA PHE A 39 -6.28 3.77 -4.83
C PHE A 39 -4.93 4.46 -4.61
N GLY A 40 -3.87 3.95 -5.20
CA GLY A 40 -2.55 4.55 -5.03
C GLY A 40 -1.43 3.87 -5.78
N MET A 41 -0.30 4.52 -5.78
CA MET A 41 0.96 4.04 -6.32
C MET A 41 2.00 3.94 -5.22
N VAL A 42 2.85 2.92 -5.29
CA VAL A 42 3.95 2.72 -4.35
C VAL A 42 5.26 2.84 -5.10
N TYR A 43 6.13 3.70 -4.60
CA TYR A 43 7.44 3.97 -5.18
C TYR A 43 8.56 3.49 -4.27
N LYS A 44 9.65 3.01 -4.87
CA LYS A 44 10.95 2.97 -4.22
C LYS A 44 11.55 4.37 -4.25
N ALA A 45 12.03 4.86 -3.12
CA ALA A 45 12.64 6.17 -3.02
C ALA A 45 13.91 6.13 -2.15
N PHE A 46 14.73 7.15 -2.27
CA PHE A 46 15.92 7.36 -1.43
C PHE A 46 15.68 8.57 -0.53
N ASP A 47 15.84 8.38 0.75
CA ASP A 47 15.83 9.43 1.78
C ASP A 47 17.24 10.03 1.90
N HIS A 48 17.40 11.25 1.38
CA HIS A 48 18.69 11.95 1.39
C HIS A 48 19.08 12.49 2.77
N SER A 49 18.13 12.63 3.69
CA SER A 49 18.40 13.09 5.05
C SER A 49 18.95 11.95 5.93
N LEU A 50 18.41 10.76 5.78
CA LEU A 50 18.79 9.58 6.57
C LEU A 50 19.63 8.57 5.77
N HIS A 51 19.99 8.88 4.52
CA HIS A 51 20.80 8.04 3.62
C HIS A 51 20.32 6.59 3.53
N ARG A 52 19.02 6.40 3.31
CA ARG A 52 18.40 5.05 3.24
C ARG A 52 17.34 4.94 2.16
N ALA A 53 17.12 3.73 1.69
CA ALA A 53 15.98 3.44 0.83
C ALA A 53 14.69 3.31 1.65
N VAL A 54 13.58 3.83 1.09
CA VAL A 54 12.24 3.80 1.66
C VAL A 54 11.22 3.44 0.60
N ALA A 55 10.01 3.07 1.02
CA ALA A 55 8.84 3.03 0.16
C ALA A 55 7.99 4.28 0.39
N ILE A 56 7.45 4.84 -0.68
CA ILE A 56 6.49 5.96 -0.62
C ILE A 56 5.21 5.54 -1.30
N LYS A 57 4.11 5.55 -0.55
CA LYS A 57 2.76 5.35 -1.07
C LYS A 57 2.14 6.72 -1.35
N GLU A 58 1.69 6.94 -2.58
CA GLU A 58 0.95 8.13 -3.02
C GLU A 58 -0.53 7.77 -3.13
N TYR A 59 -1.42 8.60 -2.58
CA TYR A 59 -2.84 8.51 -2.86
C TYR A 59 -3.09 8.92 -4.31
N MET A 60 -3.45 7.98 -5.15
CA MET A 60 -3.67 8.16 -6.59
C MET A 60 -4.76 7.22 -7.08
N PRO A 61 -6.04 7.54 -6.85
CA PRO A 61 -7.15 6.75 -7.38
C PRO A 61 -7.28 6.98 -8.88
N THR A 62 -6.67 6.13 -9.69
CA THR A 62 -6.54 6.28 -11.15
C THR A 62 -7.89 6.39 -11.87
N ALA A 63 -8.96 5.85 -11.28
CA ALA A 63 -10.32 5.99 -11.80
C ALA A 63 -10.87 7.43 -11.66
N LEU A 64 -10.41 8.20 -10.66
CA LEU A 64 -10.93 9.53 -10.31
C LEU A 64 -9.98 10.66 -10.70
N ALA A 65 -8.67 10.40 -10.74
CA ALA A 65 -7.64 11.42 -10.92
C ALA A 65 -6.53 10.96 -11.86
N GLY A 66 -5.77 11.93 -12.37
CA GLY A 66 -4.58 11.72 -13.18
C GLY A 66 -3.56 12.83 -12.95
N ARG A 67 -2.35 12.64 -13.46
CA ARG A 67 -1.29 13.65 -13.40
C ARG A 67 -1.58 14.77 -14.41
N VAL A 68 -1.60 16.02 -13.96
CA VAL A 68 -1.94 17.17 -14.83
C VAL A 68 -0.72 18.03 -15.15
N HIS A 69 0.05 18.46 -14.15
CA HIS A 69 1.27 19.25 -14.32
C HIS A 69 2.35 18.78 -13.35
N GLY A 70 3.47 18.31 -13.87
CA GLY A 70 4.60 17.86 -13.05
C GLY A 70 4.16 16.78 -12.05
N GLN A 71 4.16 17.14 -10.76
CA GLN A 71 3.80 16.23 -9.68
C GLN A 71 2.32 16.32 -9.26
N SER A 72 1.56 17.33 -9.73
CA SER A 72 0.21 17.62 -9.25
C SER A 72 -0.83 16.70 -9.86
N LEU A 73 -1.81 16.29 -9.05
CA LEU A 73 -2.99 15.54 -9.48
C LEU A 73 -4.15 16.50 -9.84
N GLY A 74 -4.89 16.12 -10.87
CA GLY A 74 -6.17 16.70 -11.22
C GLY A 74 -7.26 15.64 -11.22
N VAL A 75 -8.44 16.01 -10.68
CA VAL A 75 -9.62 15.16 -10.71
C VAL A 75 -10.19 15.16 -12.14
N ARG A 76 -10.55 13.99 -12.65
CA ARG A 76 -10.99 13.80 -14.04
C ARG A 76 -12.33 14.45 -14.34
N SER A 77 -13.23 14.51 -13.36
CA SER A 77 -14.55 15.10 -13.47
C SER A 77 -14.92 15.89 -12.22
N SER A 78 -15.61 17.01 -12.38
CA SER A 78 -16.14 17.78 -11.24
C SER A 78 -17.06 16.95 -10.34
N SER A 79 -17.78 15.97 -10.92
CA SER A 79 -18.60 15.04 -10.16
C SER A 79 -17.80 14.08 -9.28
N ASP A 80 -16.51 13.91 -9.53
CA ASP A 80 -15.63 13.01 -8.75
C ASP A 80 -14.91 13.73 -7.61
N GLN A 81 -14.99 15.07 -7.59
CA GLN A 81 -14.26 15.92 -6.63
C GLN A 81 -14.54 15.52 -5.17
N GLN A 82 -15.82 15.35 -4.81
CA GLN A 82 -16.20 15.00 -3.45
C GLN A 82 -15.69 13.61 -3.06
N THR A 83 -15.81 12.64 -3.95
CA THR A 83 -15.32 11.26 -3.77
C THR A 83 -13.80 11.22 -3.63
N PHE A 84 -13.10 12.00 -4.47
CA PHE A 84 -11.64 12.14 -4.38
C PHE A 84 -11.21 12.72 -3.04
N GLN A 85 -11.86 13.79 -2.57
CA GLN A 85 -11.53 14.43 -1.28
C GLN A 85 -11.82 13.51 -0.08
N ALA A 86 -12.92 12.76 -0.11
CA ALA A 86 -13.24 11.78 0.93
C ALA A 86 -12.17 10.68 1.01
N GLY A 87 -11.73 10.16 -0.14
CA GLY A 87 -10.65 9.18 -0.22
C GLY A 87 -9.30 9.73 0.26
N LEU A 88 -8.98 10.99 -0.09
CA LEU A 88 -7.77 11.67 0.38
C LEU A 88 -7.77 11.83 1.90
N ALA A 89 -8.87 12.32 2.46
CA ALA A 89 -9.02 12.47 3.91
C ALA A 89 -8.87 11.11 4.64
N SER A 90 -9.45 10.05 4.08
CA SER A 90 -9.32 8.69 4.63
C SER A 90 -7.90 8.15 4.51
N PHE A 91 -7.17 8.41 3.43
CA PHE A 91 -5.77 8.03 3.29
C PHE A 91 -4.89 8.73 4.34
N VAL A 92 -5.10 10.02 4.58
CA VAL A 92 -4.41 10.78 5.62
C VAL A 92 -4.78 10.26 7.01
N GLY A 93 -6.06 9.93 7.23
CA GLY A 93 -6.54 9.29 8.46
C GLY A 93 -5.87 7.94 8.73
N GLU A 94 -5.72 7.11 7.69
CA GLU A 94 -5.01 5.84 7.76
C GLU A 94 -3.55 6.02 8.18
N ALA A 95 -2.84 6.98 7.57
CA ALA A 95 -1.45 7.26 7.91
C ALA A 95 -1.29 7.72 9.37
N ARG A 96 -2.19 8.59 9.84
CA ARG A 96 -2.22 9.05 11.24
C ARG A 96 -2.49 7.92 12.22
N LEU A 97 -3.40 7.02 11.84
CA LEU A 97 -3.78 5.88 12.66
C LEU A 97 -2.64 4.87 12.75
N LEU A 98 -2.06 4.47 11.62
CA LEU A 98 -0.91 3.55 11.57
C LEU A 98 0.29 4.08 12.37
N ALA A 99 0.52 5.39 12.36
CA ALA A 99 1.61 6.02 13.11
C ALA A 99 1.48 5.87 14.64
N GLN A 100 0.29 5.51 15.15
CA GLN A 100 0.04 5.31 16.59
C GLN A 100 0.40 3.89 17.05
N PHE A 101 0.59 2.95 16.12
CA PHE A 101 0.86 1.56 16.44
C PHE A 101 2.31 1.20 16.15
N ASP A 102 2.89 0.39 17.04
CA ASP A 102 4.22 -0.21 16.83
C ASP A 102 4.13 -1.72 17.07
N HIS A 103 4.26 -2.48 16.00
CA HIS A 103 4.29 -3.95 16.03
C HIS A 103 5.11 -4.47 14.85
N PRO A 104 5.98 -5.48 15.04
CA PRO A 104 6.86 -5.98 13.96
C PRO A 104 6.13 -6.55 12.74
N SER A 105 4.86 -6.94 12.91
CA SER A 105 4.01 -7.47 11.83
C SER A 105 2.94 -6.47 11.36
N LEU A 106 3.08 -5.19 11.67
CA LEU A 106 2.24 -4.11 11.15
C LEU A 106 3.12 -3.11 10.43
N VAL A 107 2.66 -2.62 9.26
CA VAL A 107 3.41 -1.61 8.51
C VAL A 107 3.65 -0.37 9.37
N LYS A 108 4.90 0.10 9.39
CA LYS A 108 5.30 1.29 10.13
C LYS A 108 5.25 2.53 9.22
N VAL A 109 4.69 3.63 9.72
CA VAL A 109 4.70 4.92 9.04
C VAL A 109 5.84 5.77 9.61
N PHE A 110 6.78 6.18 8.75
CA PHE A 110 7.87 7.08 9.15
C PHE A 110 7.46 8.54 9.06
N ARG A 111 6.71 8.89 8.02
CA ARG A 111 6.26 10.25 7.74
C ARG A 111 5.05 10.22 6.80
N PHE A 112 4.18 11.23 6.89
CA PHE A 112 3.17 11.52 5.88
C PHE A 112 3.01 13.04 5.72
N TRP A 113 2.58 13.48 4.53
CA TRP A 113 2.26 14.88 4.25
C TRP A 113 1.33 14.99 3.05
N GLU A 114 0.68 16.14 2.95
CA GLU A 114 -0.17 16.52 1.82
C GLU A 114 0.58 17.53 0.95
N ALA A 115 0.66 17.28 -0.35
CA ALA A 115 1.22 18.16 -1.37
C ALA A 115 0.71 17.74 -2.76
N ASN A 116 0.86 18.61 -3.77
CA ASN A 116 0.56 18.27 -5.17
C ASN A 116 -0.89 17.79 -5.38
N ASN A 117 -1.83 18.28 -4.60
CA ASN A 117 -3.23 17.85 -4.58
C ASN A 117 -3.41 16.36 -4.29
N THR A 118 -2.51 15.79 -3.50
CA THR A 118 -2.52 14.39 -3.03
C THR A 118 -1.86 14.30 -1.66
N ALA A 119 -1.65 13.07 -1.19
CA ALA A 119 -0.90 12.79 0.04
C ALA A 119 0.10 11.63 -0.19
N TYR A 120 1.17 11.69 0.59
CA TYR A 120 2.27 10.72 0.55
C TYR A 120 2.47 10.12 1.94
N MET A 121 2.75 8.81 1.98
CA MET A 121 3.08 8.07 3.20
C MET A 121 4.40 7.35 2.99
N VAL A 122 5.38 7.64 3.84
CA VAL A 122 6.72 7.01 3.82
C VAL A 122 6.74 5.86 4.82
N MET A 123 7.22 4.72 4.36
CA MET A 123 7.29 3.48 5.14
C MET A 123 8.61 2.74 4.87
N PRO A 124 8.98 1.72 5.68
CA PRO A 124 10.11 0.87 5.36
C PRO A 124 9.99 0.25 3.97
N LEU A 125 11.10 0.18 3.25
CA LEU A 125 11.20 -0.64 2.06
C LEU A 125 11.45 -2.08 2.48
N TYR A 126 10.42 -2.92 2.42
CA TYR A 126 10.53 -4.35 2.72
C TYR A 126 11.08 -5.10 1.51
N SER A 127 11.95 -6.09 1.77
CA SER A 127 12.40 -7.08 0.77
C SER A 127 11.59 -8.36 0.95
N GLY A 128 11.03 -8.89 -0.13
CA GLY A 128 10.18 -10.07 -0.10
C GLY A 128 9.05 -10.01 -1.13
N ILE A 129 8.00 -10.77 -0.89
CA ILE A 129 6.84 -10.88 -1.77
C ILE A 129 5.54 -10.95 -0.95
N THR A 130 4.39 -10.64 -1.58
CA THR A 130 3.09 -10.82 -0.93
C THR A 130 2.77 -12.32 -0.74
N PHE A 131 1.93 -12.63 0.23
CA PHE A 131 1.45 -14.00 0.44
C PHE A 131 0.75 -14.55 -0.82
N LYS A 132 0.04 -13.69 -1.56
CA LYS A 132 -0.57 -14.06 -2.85
C LYS A 132 0.48 -14.50 -3.86
N GLN A 133 1.56 -13.72 -4.02
CA GLN A 133 2.67 -14.07 -4.93
C GLN A 133 3.36 -15.37 -4.49
N ALA A 134 3.64 -15.51 -3.19
CA ALA A 134 4.20 -16.74 -2.65
C ALA A 134 3.30 -17.94 -2.95
N ARG A 135 1.98 -17.82 -2.71
CA ARG A 135 1.03 -18.92 -2.98
C ARG A 135 0.98 -19.28 -4.47
N ALA A 136 1.05 -18.31 -5.36
CA ALA A 136 1.06 -18.55 -6.81
C ALA A 136 2.32 -19.31 -7.28
N GLN A 137 3.43 -19.19 -6.57
CA GLN A 137 4.68 -19.90 -6.86
C GLN A 137 4.74 -21.31 -6.26
N MET A 138 3.85 -21.62 -5.30
CA MET A 138 3.83 -22.94 -4.64
C MET A 138 3.14 -23.99 -5.52
N ARG A 139 3.81 -25.11 -5.75
CA ARG A 139 3.25 -26.27 -6.47
C ARG A 139 2.36 -27.14 -5.59
N THR A 140 2.58 -27.10 -4.27
CA THR A 140 1.84 -27.87 -3.25
C THR A 140 1.34 -26.91 -2.17
N PRO A 141 0.31 -27.29 -1.38
CA PRO A 141 -0.09 -26.51 -0.22
C PRO A 141 1.10 -26.34 0.75
N PRO A 142 1.24 -25.14 1.37
CA PRO A 142 2.31 -24.91 2.33
C PRO A 142 2.12 -25.79 3.59
N PRO A 143 3.23 -26.17 4.28
CA PRO A 143 3.14 -26.91 5.52
C PRO A 143 2.36 -26.16 6.61
N GLU A 144 1.60 -26.87 7.43
CA GLU A 144 0.81 -26.27 8.53
C GLU A 144 1.67 -25.43 9.47
N ALA A 145 2.86 -25.89 9.82
CA ALA A 145 3.78 -25.17 10.71
C ALA A 145 4.17 -23.79 10.14
N TRP A 146 4.32 -23.68 8.82
CA TRP A 146 4.59 -22.40 8.15
C TRP A 146 3.35 -21.49 8.15
N LEU A 147 2.16 -22.05 7.87
CA LEU A 147 0.89 -21.30 7.95
C LEU A 147 0.64 -20.77 9.36
N ARG A 148 0.91 -21.58 10.40
CA ARG A 148 0.80 -21.13 11.80
C ARG A 148 1.70 -19.94 12.10
N LYS A 149 2.96 -19.91 11.61
CA LYS A 149 3.85 -18.76 11.79
C LYS A 149 3.29 -17.48 11.17
N VAL A 150 2.77 -17.56 9.93
CA VAL A 150 2.13 -16.42 9.27
C VAL A 150 0.89 -15.97 10.06
N LEU A 151 0.02 -16.91 10.45
CA LEU A 151 -1.20 -16.64 11.19
C LEU A 151 -0.91 -15.94 12.53
N TRP A 152 0.02 -16.45 13.33
CA TRP A 152 0.38 -15.85 14.62
C TRP A 152 0.91 -14.42 14.47
N SER A 153 1.69 -14.16 13.44
CA SER A 153 2.20 -12.82 13.13
C SER A 153 1.06 -11.85 12.81
N VAL A 154 0.14 -12.27 11.95
CA VAL A 154 -1.04 -11.47 11.57
C VAL A 154 -1.97 -11.25 12.77
N LEU A 155 -2.26 -12.29 13.55
CA LEU A 155 -3.09 -12.18 14.76
C LEU A 155 -2.46 -11.25 15.80
N GLY A 156 -1.12 -11.24 15.93
CA GLY A 156 -0.40 -10.29 16.79
C GLY A 156 -0.63 -8.85 16.36
N ALA A 157 -0.51 -8.55 15.07
CA ALA A 157 -0.80 -7.23 14.51
C ALA A 157 -2.26 -6.82 14.72
N LEU A 158 -3.21 -7.73 14.44
CA LEU A 158 -4.64 -7.50 14.62
C LEU A 158 -5.00 -7.23 16.08
N ARG A 159 -4.37 -7.95 17.02
CA ARG A 159 -4.58 -7.72 18.45
C ARG A 159 -4.22 -6.28 18.85
N VAL A 160 -3.11 -5.75 18.35
CA VAL A 160 -2.69 -4.36 18.61
C VAL A 160 -3.72 -3.38 18.04
N LEU A 161 -4.17 -3.57 16.79
CA LEU A 161 -5.21 -2.76 16.18
C LEU A 161 -6.53 -2.81 16.98
N HIS A 162 -6.97 -4.00 17.37
CA HIS A 162 -8.22 -4.20 18.12
C HIS A 162 -8.17 -3.57 19.52
N TYR A 163 -7.03 -3.61 20.21
CA TYR A 163 -6.85 -2.84 21.46
C TYR A 163 -7.04 -1.34 21.24
N GLY A 164 -6.57 -0.82 20.08
CA GLY A 164 -6.82 0.55 19.63
C GLY A 164 -8.22 0.76 19.03
N LYS A 165 -9.17 -0.17 19.19
CA LYS A 165 -10.53 -0.14 18.64
C LYS A 165 -10.58 0.08 17.13
N THR A 166 -9.58 -0.43 16.42
CA THR A 166 -9.42 -0.30 14.98
C THR A 166 -9.59 -1.65 14.30
N LEU A 167 -10.40 -1.69 13.26
CA LEU A 167 -10.54 -2.85 12.38
C LEU A 167 -9.69 -2.64 11.11
N HIS A 168 -9.02 -3.69 10.64
CA HIS A 168 -8.20 -3.63 9.43
C HIS A 168 -9.04 -3.52 8.15
N ARG A 169 -10.17 -4.22 8.08
CA ARG A 169 -11.18 -4.23 6.98
C ARG A 169 -10.71 -4.70 5.60
N ASP A 170 -9.42 -5.00 5.41
CA ASP A 170 -8.86 -5.45 4.12
C ASP A 170 -7.81 -6.56 4.28
N ILE A 171 -8.08 -7.55 5.15
CA ILE A 171 -7.19 -8.70 5.32
C ILE A 171 -7.33 -9.60 4.10
N SER A 172 -6.21 -9.77 3.39
CA SER A 172 -6.16 -10.64 2.21
C SER A 172 -4.71 -11.02 1.91
N PRO A 173 -4.47 -12.04 1.10
CA PRO A 173 -3.12 -12.43 0.71
C PRO A 173 -2.31 -11.35 0.00
N ASP A 174 -2.94 -10.35 -0.61
CA ASP A 174 -2.27 -9.19 -1.20
C ASP A 174 -1.68 -8.26 -0.13
N ASN A 175 -2.33 -8.18 1.04
CA ASN A 175 -1.96 -7.28 2.14
C ASN A 175 -1.12 -7.94 3.23
N ILE A 176 -0.76 -9.21 3.06
CA ILE A 176 0.21 -9.91 3.91
C ILE A 176 1.53 -10.01 3.14
N PHE A 177 2.55 -9.28 3.59
CA PHE A 177 3.87 -9.26 2.97
C PHE A 177 4.82 -10.18 3.72
N LEU A 178 5.39 -11.13 3.01
CA LEU A 178 6.36 -12.08 3.52
C LEU A 178 7.75 -11.51 3.28
N GLN A 179 8.40 -11.08 4.36
CA GLN A 179 9.75 -10.54 4.28
C GLN A 179 10.77 -11.67 4.05
N ASP A 180 11.83 -11.38 3.30
CA ASP A 180 12.99 -12.29 3.17
C ASP A 180 13.65 -12.51 4.53
N TYR A 181 13.69 -11.44 5.35
CA TYR A 181 14.24 -11.45 6.70
C TYR A 181 13.27 -10.74 7.66
N GLY A 182 12.66 -11.50 8.56
CA GLY A 182 11.74 -10.96 9.55
C GLY A 182 10.34 -11.59 9.53
N PRO A 183 9.44 -11.15 10.39
CA PRO A 183 8.08 -11.64 10.44
C PRO A 183 7.26 -11.13 9.24
N PRO A 184 6.19 -11.83 8.85
CA PRO A 184 5.20 -11.28 7.92
C PRO A 184 4.66 -9.93 8.40
N VAL A 185 4.43 -9.01 7.47
CA VAL A 185 3.90 -7.67 7.74
C VAL A 185 2.52 -7.51 7.11
N LEU A 186 1.57 -7.06 7.92
CA LEU A 186 0.25 -6.67 7.47
C LEU A 186 0.32 -5.23 6.94
N LEU A 187 0.00 -5.07 5.66
CA LEU A 187 0.00 -3.79 4.95
C LEU A 187 -1.40 -3.15 5.03
N ASP A 188 -1.53 -1.92 4.63
CA ASP A 188 -2.74 -1.15 4.29
C ASP A 188 -4.03 -1.47 5.05
N LEU A 189 -4.61 -0.49 5.75
CA LEU A 189 -5.90 -0.64 6.45
C LEU A 189 -7.13 -0.51 5.52
N GLY A 190 -6.94 -0.22 4.24
CA GLY A 190 -8.03 -0.11 3.27
C GLY A 190 -8.98 1.08 3.49
N ALA A 191 -8.63 2.04 4.34
CA ALA A 191 -9.50 3.16 4.70
C ALA A 191 -9.94 4.01 3.49
N ALA A 192 -9.01 4.33 2.59
CA ALA A 192 -9.31 5.12 1.39
C ALA A 192 -10.33 4.42 0.47
N ARG A 193 -10.27 3.09 0.39
CA ARG A 193 -11.22 2.29 -0.38
C ARG A 193 -12.63 2.41 0.19
N HIS A 194 -12.80 2.28 1.50
CA HIS A 194 -14.11 2.40 2.16
C HIS A 194 -14.74 3.76 1.93
N ALA A 195 -13.99 4.85 2.14
CA ALA A 195 -14.51 6.19 1.95
C ALA A 195 -14.95 6.50 0.51
N ILE A 196 -14.27 5.94 -0.49
CA ILE A 196 -14.65 6.08 -1.90
C ILE A 196 -15.95 5.31 -2.20
N ASN A 197 -16.13 4.12 -1.60
CA ASN A 197 -17.33 3.30 -1.79
C ASN A 197 -18.54 3.91 -1.10
N ASP A 198 -18.40 4.52 0.09
CA ASP A 198 -19.51 5.09 0.88
C ASP A 198 -20.17 6.31 0.21
N GLN A 199 -19.52 6.95 -0.75
CA GLN A 199 -20.04 8.13 -1.45
C GLN A 199 -21.09 7.82 -2.54
N GLY A 200 -21.70 6.62 -2.51
CA GLY A 200 -23.00 6.35 -3.17
C GLY A 200 -22.98 6.24 -4.70
N ARG A 201 -21.84 6.09 -5.33
CA ARG A 201 -21.84 5.63 -6.72
C ARG A 201 -21.82 4.09 -6.74
N GLN A 202 -22.75 3.52 -7.50
CA GLN A 202 -22.81 2.10 -7.87
C GLN A 202 -21.60 1.68 -8.72
N HIS A 203 -20.40 2.07 -8.31
CA HIS A 203 -19.21 1.36 -8.71
C HIS A 203 -19.10 0.21 -7.74
N THR A 204 -19.38 -0.98 -8.25
CA THR A 204 -19.23 -2.29 -7.61
C THR A 204 -18.28 -2.15 -6.43
N ALA A 205 -18.80 -2.23 -5.21
CA ALA A 205 -17.98 -2.15 -3.99
C ALA A 205 -16.72 -2.97 -4.25
N VAL A 206 -15.54 -2.35 -4.24
CA VAL A 206 -14.27 -3.06 -4.53
C VAL A 206 -13.93 -3.85 -3.28
N LEU A 207 -14.89 -4.68 -2.87
CA LEU A 207 -14.68 -5.70 -1.87
C LEU A 207 -13.76 -6.75 -2.49
N LYS A 208 -12.77 -7.20 -1.76
CA LYS A 208 -11.97 -8.34 -2.22
C LYS A 208 -12.85 -9.59 -2.17
N VAL A 209 -13.46 -9.91 -3.30
CA VAL A 209 -14.25 -11.13 -3.49
C VAL A 209 -13.48 -12.31 -2.88
N ASN A 210 -14.17 -13.15 -2.10
CA ASN A 210 -13.66 -14.28 -1.33
C ASN A 210 -12.85 -13.97 -0.06
N TYR A 211 -12.59 -12.70 0.28
CA TYR A 211 -11.85 -12.33 1.49
C TYR A 211 -12.60 -11.35 2.39
N ALA A 212 -13.49 -10.53 1.84
CA ALA A 212 -14.34 -9.65 2.63
C ALA A 212 -15.40 -10.48 3.37
N PRO A 213 -15.63 -10.26 4.68
CA PRO A 213 -16.70 -10.89 5.43
C PRO A 213 -18.07 -10.42 4.94
N ILE A 214 -19.09 -11.24 5.16
CA ILE A 214 -20.43 -11.04 4.57
C ILE A 214 -21.09 -9.72 5.00
N GLU A 215 -20.82 -9.26 6.20
CA GLU A 215 -21.33 -7.99 6.73
C GLU A 215 -20.83 -6.78 5.94
N GLN A 216 -19.68 -6.87 5.29
CA GLN A 216 -19.16 -5.79 4.43
C GLN A 216 -19.87 -5.69 3.07
N TYR A 217 -20.71 -6.66 2.72
CA TYR A 217 -21.52 -6.63 1.49
C TYR A 217 -22.86 -5.94 1.70
N SER A 218 -23.25 -5.66 2.95
CA SER A 218 -24.54 -5.12 3.35
C SER A 218 -24.46 -3.71 3.96
N GLU A 219 -23.28 -3.12 4.03
CA GLU A 219 -23.05 -1.73 4.48
C GLU A 219 -23.17 -0.70 3.34
#